data_26274a29453990f14db7022b21528d3a
#
_entry.id   26274a29453990f14db7022b21528d3a
#
_cell.length_a   1.000
_cell.length_b   1.000
_cell.length_c   1.000
_cell.angle_alpha   90.00
_cell.angle_beta   90.00
_cell.angle_gamma   90.00
#
_symmetry.space_group_name_H-M   'P 1'
#
loop_
_entity.id
_entity.type
_entity.pdbx_description
1 polymer ?
#
loop_
_entity_poly.entity_id
_entity_poly.type
_entity_poly.pdbx_seq_one_letter_code
_entity_poly.pdbx_strand_id
1 'polypeptide(L)'
;MDDLDFSLDGSERIACRIAHGVYRITHNRRPVGEEVWGLFGLLNGGYRVMTEIDLTWPVQNQQRAQLDLDMNWKAQQLRVQLDLEGKRRSASYLFTDGGIEITIYEEPLRYAEVMRANREAAAQPTAPKRVYASTLACSPFTFLDYGSPLMNFAHLRRLSLSAGDHIQICAVVVTQPLLEPLVLRQTYTYVRDEQLSTAIMPFMTAHRYVIEEHPTAQGQSAGPVTTLWTDQHKIVVKQEVLMGKETHACEMVSYAWLSDQIA
;
A
#
# COMPACT_ATOMS: atom_id res chain seq x y z
N MET A 1 18.17 -12.59 1.03
CA MET A 1 16.90 -11.80 1.10
C MET A 1 16.01 -12.27 -0.05
N ASP A 2 15.77 -13.61 -0.07
CA ASP A 2 15.13 -14.30 -1.21
C ASP A 2 13.71 -14.77 -0.92
N ASP A 3 13.15 -14.43 0.25
CA ASP A 3 11.87 -14.97 0.72
C ASP A 3 10.78 -13.91 0.90
N LEU A 4 10.48 -13.16 -0.16
CA LEU A 4 9.14 -12.60 -0.31
C LEU A 4 8.24 -13.71 -0.88
N ASP A 5 8.14 -14.81 -0.15
CA ASP A 5 7.19 -15.88 -0.45
C ASP A 5 5.83 -15.50 0.14
N PHE A 6 5.16 -14.59 -0.53
CA PHE A 6 3.74 -14.38 -0.30
C PHE A 6 2.99 -15.52 -0.97
N SER A 7 2.65 -16.53 -0.22
CA SER A 7 1.72 -17.59 -0.64
C SER A 7 0.26 -17.10 -0.82
N LEU A 8 0.10 -15.85 -1.21
CA LEU A 8 -1.13 -15.35 -1.78
C LEU A 8 -1.14 -15.85 -3.23
N ASP A 9 -2.02 -16.80 -3.56
CA ASP A 9 -2.20 -17.44 -4.85
C ASP A 9 -1.84 -16.54 -6.05
N GLY A 10 -0.85 -16.90 -6.84
CA GLY A 10 -0.50 -16.16 -8.03
C GLY A 10 0.99 -15.95 -8.32
N SER A 11 1.92 -16.59 -7.57
CA SER A 11 3.36 -16.58 -7.90
C SER A 11 3.66 -17.09 -9.32
N GLU A 12 2.80 -17.95 -9.86
CA GLU A 12 2.90 -18.52 -11.21
C GLU A 12 2.82 -17.49 -12.36
N ARG A 13 2.47 -16.23 -12.07
CA ARG A 13 2.30 -15.17 -13.09
C ARG A 13 3.42 -14.15 -13.14
N ILE A 14 4.41 -14.25 -12.26
CA ILE A 14 5.55 -13.32 -12.23
C ILE A 14 6.50 -13.68 -13.36
N ALA A 15 6.78 -12.72 -14.26
CA ALA A 15 7.76 -12.83 -15.33
C ALA A 15 9.16 -12.41 -14.85
N CYS A 16 9.24 -11.27 -14.13
CA CYS A 16 10.51 -10.74 -13.62
C CYS A 16 10.28 -9.85 -12.42
N ARG A 17 11.31 -9.68 -11.59
CA ARG A 17 11.38 -8.63 -10.58
C ARG A 17 11.96 -7.37 -11.22
N ILE A 18 11.28 -6.25 -11.07
CA ILE A 18 11.67 -4.96 -11.67
C ILE A 18 12.45 -4.12 -10.66
N ALA A 19 11.93 -4.01 -9.44
CA ALA A 19 12.55 -3.26 -8.36
C ALA A 19 12.17 -3.85 -7.00
N HIS A 20 12.96 -3.53 -5.98
CA HIS A 20 12.63 -3.84 -4.60
C HIS A 20 13.34 -2.89 -3.65
N GLY A 21 12.88 -2.84 -2.41
CA GLY A 21 13.50 -2.01 -1.40
C GLY A 21 12.90 -2.19 -0.02
N VAL A 22 13.38 -1.36 0.90
CA VAL A 22 12.94 -1.31 2.28
C VAL A 22 12.73 0.14 2.67
N TYR A 23 11.58 0.43 3.29
CA TYR A 23 11.31 1.69 3.97
C TYR A 23 11.47 1.51 5.48
N ARG A 24 12.07 2.49 6.14
CA ARG A 24 11.96 2.67 7.58
C ARG A 24 10.75 3.54 7.88
N ILE A 25 9.90 3.07 8.80
CA ILE A 25 8.69 3.78 9.22
C ILE A 25 8.98 4.47 10.55
N THR A 26 8.63 5.76 10.64
CA THR A 26 8.79 6.53 11.86
C THR A 26 7.48 7.23 12.24
N HIS A 27 7.25 7.39 13.54
CA HIS A 27 6.19 8.24 14.11
C HIS A 27 6.85 9.29 15.01
N ASN A 28 6.62 10.57 14.70
CA ASN A 28 7.27 11.69 15.38
C ASN A 28 8.80 11.50 15.49
N ARG A 29 9.44 11.08 14.39
CA ARG A 29 10.88 10.77 14.25
C ARG A 29 11.38 9.55 15.03
N ARG A 30 10.50 8.79 15.69
CA ARG A 30 10.89 7.54 16.38
C ARG A 30 10.64 6.37 15.44
N PRO A 31 11.59 5.46 15.24
CA PRO A 31 11.37 4.25 14.46
C PRO A 31 10.25 3.42 15.09
N VAL A 32 9.29 2.99 14.27
CA VAL A 32 8.13 2.19 14.67
C VAL A 32 7.94 0.95 13.83
N GLY A 33 8.70 0.79 12.74
CA GLY A 33 8.61 -0.39 11.89
C GLY A 33 9.40 -0.25 10.60
N GLU A 34 9.22 -1.25 9.75
CA GLU A 34 9.79 -1.34 8.41
C GLU A 34 8.75 -1.87 7.43
N GLU A 35 8.89 -1.48 6.17
CA GLU A 35 8.15 -2.03 5.04
C GLU A 35 9.12 -2.59 4.02
N VAL A 36 9.03 -3.88 3.75
CA VAL A 36 9.73 -4.54 2.63
C VAL A 36 8.80 -4.57 1.43
N TRP A 37 9.31 -4.22 0.26
CA TRP A 37 8.48 -4.16 -0.93
C TRP A 37 9.16 -4.71 -2.18
N GLY A 38 8.34 -5.10 -3.16
CA GLY A 38 8.75 -5.52 -4.49
C GLY A 38 7.78 -5.08 -5.57
N LEU A 39 8.34 -4.76 -6.74
CA LEU A 39 7.63 -4.48 -7.98
C LEU A 39 8.00 -5.54 -9.00
N PHE A 40 7.01 -6.15 -9.62
CA PHE A 40 7.16 -7.29 -10.53
C PHE A 40 6.42 -7.03 -11.84
N GLY A 41 7.01 -7.48 -12.94
CA GLY A 41 6.32 -7.65 -14.22
C GLY A 41 5.58 -8.98 -14.26
N LEU A 42 4.38 -8.98 -14.81
CA LEU A 42 3.56 -10.18 -14.96
C LEU A 42 3.62 -10.71 -16.41
N LEU A 43 3.39 -12.00 -16.58
CA LEU A 43 3.38 -12.66 -17.90
C LEU A 43 2.33 -12.08 -18.86
N ASN A 44 1.27 -11.47 -18.36
CA ASN A 44 0.22 -10.81 -19.16
C ASN A 44 0.55 -9.35 -19.51
N GLY A 45 1.76 -8.88 -19.23
CA GLY A 45 2.20 -7.51 -19.47
C GLY A 45 1.78 -6.49 -18.38
N GLY A 46 1.05 -6.92 -17.37
CA GLY A 46 0.71 -6.08 -16.21
C GLY A 46 1.82 -6.04 -15.17
N TYR A 47 1.50 -5.46 -14.01
CA TYR A 47 2.45 -5.29 -12.91
C TYR A 47 1.84 -5.82 -11.60
N ARG A 48 2.71 -6.17 -10.67
CA ARG A 48 2.35 -6.53 -9.29
C ARG A 48 3.23 -5.76 -8.32
N VAL A 49 2.58 -5.11 -7.38
CA VAL A 49 3.21 -4.48 -6.22
C VAL A 49 2.95 -5.37 -5.01
N MET A 50 3.98 -5.69 -4.26
CA MET A 50 3.87 -6.48 -3.02
C MET A 50 4.54 -5.72 -1.90
N THR A 51 3.90 -5.66 -0.73
CA THR A 51 4.46 -5.05 0.47
C THR A 51 4.24 -5.92 1.70
N GLU A 52 5.22 -5.93 2.60
CA GLU A 52 5.12 -6.49 3.94
C GLU A 52 5.57 -5.44 4.94
N ILE A 53 4.70 -5.09 5.88
CA ILE A 53 4.89 -4.03 6.87
C ILE A 53 4.86 -4.67 8.25
N ASP A 54 5.94 -4.48 9.01
CA ASP A 54 6.03 -4.86 10.41
C ASP A 54 6.04 -3.60 11.27
N LEU A 55 5.01 -3.41 12.10
CA LEU A 55 4.91 -2.30 13.03
C LEU A 55 5.03 -2.79 14.48
N THR A 56 5.77 -2.02 15.28
CA THR A 56 5.92 -2.25 16.72
C THR A 56 5.12 -1.28 17.57
N TRP A 57 4.60 -0.23 16.97
CA TRP A 57 3.83 0.83 17.63
C TRP A 57 2.73 1.37 16.68
N PRO A 58 1.53 1.79 17.16
CA PRO A 58 1.07 1.79 18.56
C PRO A 58 0.78 0.40 19.12
N VAL A 59 0.48 -0.55 18.25
CA VAL A 59 0.27 -1.96 18.58
C VAL A 59 1.06 -2.78 17.58
N GLN A 60 1.75 -3.81 18.06
CA GLN A 60 2.47 -4.72 17.18
C GLN A 60 1.50 -5.35 16.19
N ASN A 61 1.80 -5.20 14.91
CA ASN A 61 1.02 -5.81 13.84
C ASN A 61 1.90 -6.11 12.63
N GLN A 62 1.45 -7.06 11.82
CA GLN A 62 2.05 -7.40 10.54
C GLN A 62 1.00 -7.23 9.45
N GLN A 63 1.40 -6.59 8.38
CA GLN A 63 0.52 -6.33 7.24
C GLN A 63 1.18 -6.83 5.97
N ARG A 64 0.37 -7.38 5.07
CA ARG A 64 0.79 -7.78 3.73
C ARG A 64 -0.20 -7.25 2.74
N ALA A 65 0.28 -6.68 1.65
CA ALA A 65 -0.57 -6.25 0.57
C ALA A 65 0.00 -6.65 -0.79
N GLN A 66 -0.90 -7.01 -1.69
CA GLN A 66 -0.60 -7.30 -3.09
C GLN A 66 -1.57 -6.52 -3.96
N LEU A 67 -1.05 -5.66 -4.81
CA LEU A 67 -1.81 -4.91 -5.81
C LEU A 67 -1.44 -5.38 -7.22
N ASP A 68 -2.39 -5.95 -7.93
CA ASP A 68 -2.26 -6.30 -9.34
C ASP A 68 -2.78 -5.15 -10.20
N LEU A 69 -1.99 -4.80 -11.21
CA LEU A 69 -2.19 -3.67 -12.11
C LEU A 69 -2.17 -4.16 -13.55
N ASP A 70 -2.92 -3.53 -14.44
CA ASP A 70 -2.78 -3.75 -15.88
C ASP A 70 -1.57 -3.00 -16.46
N MET A 71 -1.34 -3.14 -17.77
CA MET A 71 -0.26 -2.45 -18.49
C MET A 71 -0.34 -0.91 -18.43
N ASN A 72 -1.50 -0.34 -18.09
CA ASN A 72 -1.75 1.09 -17.93
C ASN A 72 -1.71 1.52 -16.47
N TRP A 73 -1.21 0.70 -15.58
CA TRP A 73 -1.15 0.96 -14.13
C TRP A 73 -2.53 1.09 -13.45
N LYS A 74 -3.60 0.63 -14.09
CA LYS A 74 -4.93 0.59 -13.51
C LYS A 74 -5.04 -0.62 -12.58
N ALA A 75 -5.53 -0.39 -11.36
CA ALA A 75 -5.77 -1.46 -10.40
C ALA A 75 -6.77 -2.49 -10.94
N GLN A 76 -6.40 -3.76 -10.80
CA GLN A 76 -7.23 -4.91 -11.13
C GLN A 76 -7.70 -5.62 -9.88
N GLN A 77 -6.81 -5.81 -8.92
CA GLN A 77 -7.12 -6.44 -7.65
C GLN A 77 -6.14 -5.96 -6.56
N LEU A 78 -6.67 -5.66 -5.37
CA LEU A 78 -5.87 -5.54 -4.16
C LEU A 78 -6.27 -6.67 -3.21
N ARG A 79 -5.27 -7.34 -2.65
CA ARG A 79 -5.41 -8.27 -1.53
C ARG A 79 -4.62 -7.71 -0.37
N VAL A 80 -5.23 -7.70 0.80
CA VAL A 80 -4.61 -7.23 2.04
C VAL A 80 -4.78 -8.26 3.12
N GLN A 81 -3.78 -8.42 3.95
CA GLN A 81 -3.81 -9.23 5.15
C GLN A 81 -3.24 -8.42 6.30
N LEU A 82 -3.93 -8.41 7.43
CA LEU A 82 -3.54 -7.73 8.66
C LEU A 82 -3.61 -8.70 9.81
N ASP A 83 -2.47 -8.95 10.45
CA ASP A 83 -2.33 -9.74 11.66
C ASP A 83 -2.22 -8.79 12.85
N LEU A 84 -3.26 -8.74 13.69
CA LEU A 84 -3.38 -7.82 14.82
C LEU A 84 -4.09 -8.50 15.99
N GLU A 85 -3.53 -8.39 17.21
CA GLU A 85 -4.16 -8.83 18.45
C GLU A 85 -4.68 -10.28 18.43
N GLY A 86 -3.92 -11.20 17.85
CA GLY A 86 -4.29 -12.62 17.77
C GLY A 86 -5.35 -12.95 16.73
N LYS A 87 -5.69 -12.01 15.86
CA LYS A 87 -6.61 -12.18 14.73
C LYS A 87 -5.94 -11.82 13.42
N ARG A 88 -6.38 -12.50 12.37
CA ARG A 88 -6.05 -12.18 10.98
C ARG A 88 -7.29 -11.66 10.28
N ARG A 89 -7.16 -10.50 9.66
CA ARG A 89 -8.13 -10.01 8.69
C ARG A 89 -7.54 -10.09 7.30
N SER A 90 -8.34 -10.55 6.34
CA SER A 90 -7.96 -10.62 4.94
C SER A 90 -9.04 -9.92 4.12
N ALA A 91 -8.64 -9.01 3.24
CA ALA A 91 -9.55 -8.29 2.36
C ALA A 91 -9.16 -8.49 0.90
N SER A 92 -10.16 -8.61 0.04
CA SER A 92 -10.02 -8.60 -1.41
C SER A 92 -10.87 -7.49 -2.00
N TYR A 93 -10.25 -6.67 -2.86
CA TYR A 93 -10.87 -5.60 -3.65
C TYR A 93 -10.65 -5.95 -5.11
N LEU A 94 -11.69 -6.43 -5.78
CA LEU A 94 -11.65 -6.84 -7.19
C LEU A 94 -12.33 -5.78 -8.06
N PHE A 95 -11.63 -5.21 -9.01
CA PHE A 95 -12.19 -4.28 -9.98
C PHE A 95 -12.89 -5.04 -11.08
N THR A 96 -14.18 -4.74 -11.27
CA THR A 96 -15.06 -5.31 -12.29
C THR A 96 -15.70 -4.18 -13.10
N ASP A 97 -16.44 -4.54 -14.16
CA ASP A 97 -17.22 -3.56 -14.94
C ASP A 97 -18.33 -2.90 -14.10
N GLY A 98 -18.80 -3.58 -13.04
CA GLY A 98 -19.85 -3.08 -12.13
C GLY A 98 -19.33 -2.21 -10.99
N GLY A 99 -18.00 -2.12 -10.80
CA GLY A 99 -17.39 -1.38 -9.70
C GLY A 99 -16.30 -2.19 -9.00
N ILE A 100 -16.16 -2.00 -7.68
CA ILE A 100 -15.19 -2.74 -6.87
C ILE A 100 -15.97 -3.73 -5.99
N GLU A 101 -15.76 -5.01 -6.21
CA GLU A 101 -16.26 -6.05 -5.33
C GLU A 101 -15.32 -6.22 -4.14
N ILE A 102 -15.87 -6.11 -2.92
CA ILE A 102 -15.10 -6.11 -1.68
C ILE A 102 -15.55 -7.27 -0.83
N THR A 103 -14.60 -8.06 -0.35
CA THR A 103 -14.86 -9.14 0.60
C THR A 103 -13.82 -9.14 1.70
N ILE A 104 -14.26 -9.17 2.96
CA ILE A 104 -13.38 -9.20 4.13
C ILE A 104 -13.69 -10.42 4.97
N TYR A 105 -12.65 -11.13 5.38
CA TYR A 105 -12.70 -12.27 6.27
C TYR A 105 -11.93 -12.00 7.55
N GLU A 106 -12.34 -12.63 8.64
CA GLU A 106 -11.64 -12.64 9.93
C GLU A 106 -11.45 -14.07 10.41
N GLU A 107 -10.25 -14.39 10.89
CA GLU A 107 -9.91 -15.66 11.50
C GLU A 107 -8.98 -15.48 12.70
N PRO A 108 -8.97 -16.39 13.68
CA PRO A 108 -7.97 -16.39 14.75
C PRO A 108 -6.58 -16.65 14.18
N LEU A 109 -5.56 -15.95 14.68
CA LEU A 109 -4.17 -16.27 14.36
C LEU A 109 -3.77 -17.60 14.99
N ARG A 110 -3.40 -18.57 14.17
CA ARG A 110 -2.99 -19.92 14.61
C ARG A 110 -1.68 -19.96 15.41
N TYR A 111 -0.98 -18.85 15.56
CA TYR A 111 0.29 -18.80 16.31
C TYR A 111 0.16 -19.26 17.77
N ALA A 112 -0.99 -19.06 18.41
CA ALA A 112 -1.27 -19.59 19.74
C ALA A 112 -1.52 -21.11 19.74
N GLU A 113 -1.92 -21.69 18.63
CA GLU A 113 -2.22 -23.13 18.49
C GLU A 113 -0.97 -23.96 18.19
N VAL A 114 -0.02 -23.46 17.41
CA VAL A 114 1.22 -24.17 17.08
C VAL A 114 2.09 -24.39 18.35
N MET A 115 2.10 -23.44 19.27
CA MET A 115 2.79 -23.61 20.57
C MET A 115 2.01 -24.49 21.56
N ARG A 116 0.70 -24.64 21.39
CA ARG A 116 -0.14 -25.57 22.19
C ARG A 116 -0.28 -26.93 21.54
N ALA A 117 -0.15 -27.07 20.22
CA ALA A 117 -0.32 -28.33 19.49
C ALA A 117 0.78 -29.38 19.77
N ASN A 118 1.85 -29.03 20.53
CA ASN A 118 2.70 -30.04 21.16
C ASN A 118 2.07 -30.67 22.39
N ARG A 119 0.85 -30.24 22.77
CA ARG A 119 0.05 -30.86 23.86
C ARG A 119 -1.41 -30.82 23.43
N GLU A 120 -1.92 -32.01 23.04
CA GLU A 120 -3.33 -32.36 22.92
C GLU A 120 -4.08 -31.94 21.62
N ALA A 121 -4.58 -32.95 20.96
CA ALA A 121 -5.71 -33.06 20.03
C ALA A 121 -6.08 -31.81 19.16
N ALA A 122 -5.87 -31.98 17.88
CA ALA A 122 -6.29 -31.10 16.80
C ALA A 122 -7.70 -30.52 16.99
N ALA A 123 -7.77 -29.29 17.47
CA ALA A 123 -8.95 -28.48 17.27
C ALA A 123 -9.12 -28.28 15.76
N GLN A 124 -10.28 -28.60 15.21
CA GLN A 124 -10.57 -28.39 13.80
C GLN A 124 -10.33 -26.91 13.46
N PRO A 125 -9.63 -26.61 12.35
CA PRO A 125 -9.39 -25.23 11.97
C PRO A 125 -10.72 -24.53 11.80
N THR A 126 -10.94 -23.46 12.57
CA THR A 126 -12.11 -22.61 12.42
C THR A 126 -12.02 -21.98 11.04
N ALA A 127 -13.02 -22.20 10.18
CA ALA A 127 -13.05 -21.60 8.86
C ALA A 127 -13.08 -20.06 8.96
N PRO A 128 -12.41 -19.33 8.05
CA PRO A 128 -12.47 -17.88 8.00
C PRO A 128 -13.92 -17.40 7.95
N LYS A 129 -14.29 -16.47 8.84
CA LYS A 129 -15.63 -15.90 8.87
C LYS A 129 -15.67 -14.68 7.97
N ARG A 130 -16.56 -14.67 6.98
CA ARG A 130 -16.83 -13.46 6.20
C ARG A 130 -17.52 -12.42 7.08
N VAL A 131 -16.87 -11.28 7.27
CA VAL A 131 -17.37 -10.19 8.14
C VAL A 131 -17.92 -9.02 7.32
N TYR A 132 -17.54 -8.90 6.05
CA TYR A 132 -18.02 -7.84 5.16
C TYR A 132 -18.06 -8.33 3.71
N ALA A 133 -19.10 -7.92 2.97
CA ALA A 133 -19.17 -8.05 1.52
C ALA A 133 -20.01 -6.92 0.95
N SER A 134 -19.51 -6.25 -0.08
CA SER A 134 -20.17 -5.13 -0.74
C SER A 134 -19.67 -4.97 -2.16
N THR A 135 -20.46 -4.28 -2.99
CA THR A 135 -20.01 -3.75 -4.28
C THR A 135 -20.09 -2.23 -4.23
N LEU A 136 -18.96 -1.58 -4.47
CA LEU A 136 -18.84 -0.14 -4.50
C LEU A 136 -18.83 0.33 -5.94
N ALA A 137 -19.83 1.13 -6.34
CA ALA A 137 -19.82 1.77 -7.64
C ALA A 137 -18.61 2.73 -7.74
N CYS A 138 -17.81 2.59 -8.77
CA CYS A 138 -16.63 3.42 -8.97
C CYS A 138 -16.47 3.86 -10.42
N SER A 139 -15.79 4.99 -10.60
CA SER A 139 -15.34 5.47 -11.90
C SER A 139 -14.14 4.65 -12.40
N PRO A 140 -13.92 4.52 -13.71
CA PRO A 140 -12.68 3.96 -14.26
C PRO A 140 -11.40 4.67 -13.79
N PHE A 141 -11.54 5.89 -13.28
CA PHE A 141 -10.45 6.70 -12.71
C PHE A 141 -10.33 6.62 -11.19
N THR A 142 -11.04 5.68 -10.56
CA THR A 142 -10.91 5.46 -9.11
C THR A 142 -9.55 4.84 -8.80
N PHE A 143 -8.89 5.39 -7.79
CA PHE A 143 -7.62 4.92 -7.27
C PHE A 143 -7.86 4.12 -5.98
N LEU A 144 -6.97 3.20 -5.69
CA LEU A 144 -7.05 2.36 -4.49
C LEU A 144 -5.81 2.62 -3.63
N ASP A 145 -6.02 3.08 -2.41
CA ASP A 145 -4.96 3.46 -1.47
C ASP A 145 -5.00 2.57 -0.22
N TYR A 146 -3.85 2.04 0.16
CA TYR A 146 -3.68 1.23 1.39
C TYR A 146 -2.69 1.85 2.37
N GLY A 147 -2.26 3.09 2.16
CA GLY A 147 -1.35 3.78 3.06
C GLY A 147 0.14 3.41 2.90
N SER A 148 0.50 2.52 1.98
CA SER A 148 1.89 2.23 1.61
C SER A 148 2.42 3.27 0.63
N PRO A 149 3.68 3.75 0.78
CA PRO A 149 4.32 4.61 -0.21
C PRO A 149 4.28 4.03 -1.63
N LEU A 150 4.37 2.71 -1.75
CA LEU A 150 4.39 2.05 -3.04
C LEU A 150 3.03 2.05 -3.76
N MET A 151 1.91 2.17 -3.03
CA MET A 151 0.59 2.37 -3.64
C MET A 151 0.53 3.73 -4.34
N ASN A 152 1.12 4.76 -3.74
CA ASN A 152 1.25 6.09 -4.36
C ASN A 152 2.08 6.08 -5.64
N PHE A 153 3.09 5.21 -5.74
CA PHE A 153 3.83 5.00 -6.98
C PHE A 153 2.91 4.60 -8.13
N ALA A 154 2.02 3.60 -7.93
CA ALA A 154 1.07 3.17 -8.95
C ALA A 154 0.14 4.31 -9.40
N HIS A 155 -0.28 5.15 -8.47
CA HIS A 155 -1.07 6.36 -8.78
C HIS A 155 -0.28 7.35 -9.63
N LEU A 156 0.94 7.69 -9.22
CA LEU A 156 1.80 8.65 -9.90
C LEU A 156 2.19 8.20 -11.32
N ARG A 157 2.31 6.88 -11.58
CA ARG A 157 2.55 6.34 -12.92
C ARG A 157 1.40 6.65 -13.89
N ARG A 158 0.16 6.73 -13.39
CA ARG A 158 -1.03 7.08 -14.19
C ARG A 158 -1.20 8.59 -14.37
N LEU A 159 -0.62 9.39 -13.50
CA LEU A 159 -0.77 10.84 -13.51
C LEU A 159 0.38 11.48 -14.31
N SER A 160 0.01 12.31 -15.31
CA SER A 160 0.95 13.14 -16.06
C SER A 160 0.78 14.58 -15.58
N LEU A 161 1.59 14.97 -14.58
CA LEU A 161 1.55 16.29 -13.98
C LEU A 161 2.87 17.02 -14.28
N SER A 162 2.79 18.29 -14.68
CA SER A 162 3.90 19.23 -14.73
C SER A 162 4.01 20.02 -13.42
N ALA A 163 5.15 20.64 -13.15
CA ALA A 163 5.34 21.42 -11.94
C ALA A 163 4.28 22.54 -11.82
N GLY A 164 3.58 22.57 -10.69
CA GLY A 164 2.45 23.47 -10.43
C GLY A 164 1.08 22.91 -10.82
N ASP A 165 1.03 21.80 -11.57
CA ASP A 165 -0.24 21.17 -11.93
C ASP A 165 -0.85 20.45 -10.72
N HIS A 166 -2.18 20.36 -10.71
CA HIS A 166 -2.93 19.56 -9.76
C HIS A 166 -4.07 18.81 -10.43
N ILE A 167 -4.42 17.66 -9.88
CA ILE A 167 -5.57 16.84 -10.31
C ILE A 167 -6.33 16.34 -9.12
N GLN A 168 -7.65 16.38 -9.18
CA GLN A 168 -8.52 15.76 -8.19
C GLN A 168 -8.99 14.40 -8.67
N ILE A 169 -8.86 13.40 -7.83
CA ILE A 169 -9.26 12.02 -8.10
C ILE A 169 -10.23 11.51 -7.04
N CYS A 170 -11.00 10.48 -7.40
CA CYS A 170 -11.74 9.67 -6.44
C CYS A 170 -10.81 8.55 -5.96
N ALA A 171 -10.66 8.40 -4.66
CA ALA A 171 -9.88 7.34 -4.05
C ALA A 171 -10.76 6.47 -3.15
N VAL A 172 -10.49 5.17 -3.16
CA VAL A 172 -10.98 4.21 -2.16
C VAL A 172 -9.79 3.88 -1.27
N VAL A 173 -9.84 4.38 -0.04
CA VAL A 173 -8.82 4.13 0.97
C VAL A 173 -9.25 2.93 1.81
N VAL A 174 -8.37 1.97 1.96
CA VAL A 174 -8.58 0.80 2.82
C VAL A 174 -8.24 1.19 4.25
N THR A 175 -9.26 1.30 5.11
CA THR A 175 -9.07 1.75 6.49
C THR A 175 -8.52 0.65 7.38
N GLN A 176 -7.68 1.00 8.32
CA GLN A 176 -7.18 0.08 9.34
C GLN A 176 -7.83 0.37 10.69
N PRO A 177 -8.06 -0.64 11.54
CA PRO A 177 -7.75 -2.07 11.35
C PRO A 177 -8.88 -2.86 10.67
N LEU A 178 -9.98 -2.22 10.27
CA LEU A 178 -11.17 -2.93 9.79
C LEU A 178 -11.02 -3.43 8.35
N LEU A 179 -10.10 -2.88 7.59
CA LEU A 179 -9.90 -3.11 6.15
C LEU A 179 -11.14 -2.76 5.31
N GLU A 180 -12.01 -1.89 5.84
CA GLU A 180 -13.21 -1.43 5.15
C GLU A 180 -12.90 -0.26 4.20
N PRO A 181 -13.68 -0.10 3.11
CA PRO A 181 -13.44 0.97 2.16
C PRO A 181 -13.93 2.32 2.70
N LEU A 182 -13.12 3.35 2.52
CA LEU A 182 -13.50 4.75 2.69
C LEU A 182 -13.34 5.47 1.35
N VAL A 183 -14.43 6.00 0.81
CA VAL A 183 -14.40 6.79 -0.42
C VAL A 183 -14.14 8.24 -0.09
N LEU A 184 -13.09 8.81 -0.68
CA LEU A 184 -12.79 10.23 -0.54
C LEU A 184 -12.27 10.82 -1.85
N ARG A 185 -12.12 12.14 -1.86
CA ARG A 185 -11.44 12.86 -2.91
C ARG A 185 -10.03 13.17 -2.46
N GLN A 186 -9.07 12.93 -3.34
CA GLN A 186 -7.68 13.31 -3.12
C GLN A 186 -7.26 14.28 -4.21
N THR A 187 -6.56 15.36 -3.83
CA THR A 187 -5.93 16.29 -4.78
C THR A 187 -4.44 16.00 -4.79
N TYR A 188 -3.92 15.58 -5.93
CA TYR A 188 -2.50 15.41 -6.18
C TYR A 188 -1.95 16.68 -6.82
N THR A 189 -0.95 17.29 -6.19
CA THR A 189 -0.25 18.47 -6.71
C THR A 189 1.22 18.14 -6.91
N TYR A 190 1.74 18.28 -8.13
CA TYR A 190 3.18 18.27 -8.38
C TYR A 190 3.74 19.65 -8.07
N VAL A 191 4.52 19.77 -7.00
CA VAL A 191 4.98 21.07 -6.53
C VAL A 191 6.19 21.54 -7.33
N ARG A 192 7.26 20.75 -7.34
CA ARG A 192 8.54 21.09 -8.01
C ARG A 192 9.54 19.95 -7.86
N ASP A 193 10.65 20.08 -8.57
CA ASP A 193 11.88 19.35 -8.28
C ASP A 193 12.64 20.00 -7.16
N GLU A 194 13.22 19.21 -6.26
CA GLU A 194 14.09 19.70 -5.20
C GLU A 194 15.24 18.71 -4.90
N GLN A 195 16.32 19.22 -4.33
CA GLN A 195 17.41 18.37 -3.85
C GLN A 195 16.99 17.70 -2.55
N LEU A 196 17.06 16.37 -2.54
CA LEU A 196 16.76 15.54 -1.39
C LEU A 196 18.01 14.77 -0.97
N SER A 197 18.20 14.65 0.35
CA SER A 197 19.19 13.75 0.94
C SER A 197 18.46 12.70 1.76
N THR A 198 18.71 11.44 1.45
CA THR A 198 18.18 10.28 2.18
C THR A 198 19.34 9.42 2.67
N ALA A 199 19.04 8.41 3.49
CA ALA A 199 20.06 7.48 4.00
C ALA A 199 20.84 6.75 2.89
N ILE A 200 20.21 6.49 1.73
CA ILE A 200 20.79 5.73 0.61
C ILE A 200 21.20 6.60 -0.59
N MET A 201 20.66 7.80 -0.68
CA MET A 201 20.91 8.74 -1.79
C MET A 201 21.22 10.13 -1.22
N PRO A 202 22.51 10.43 -0.95
CA PRO A 202 22.89 11.67 -0.28
C PRO A 202 22.61 12.95 -1.08
N PHE A 203 22.51 12.84 -2.41
CA PHE A 203 22.20 13.97 -3.30
C PHE A 203 21.42 13.45 -4.50
N MET A 204 20.10 13.60 -4.46
CA MET A 204 19.26 13.27 -5.60
C MET A 204 18.31 14.43 -5.91
N THR A 205 17.99 14.60 -7.19
CA THR A 205 16.86 15.43 -7.60
C THR A 205 15.60 14.61 -7.43
N ALA A 206 14.71 15.03 -6.54
CA ALA A 206 13.45 14.36 -6.27
C ALA A 206 12.28 15.20 -6.78
N HIS A 207 11.27 14.54 -7.31
CA HIS A 207 9.99 15.16 -7.67
C HIS A 207 9.10 15.20 -6.43
N ARG A 208 8.72 16.40 -6.00
CA ARG A 208 7.88 16.59 -4.81
C ARG A 208 6.41 16.70 -5.19
N TYR A 209 5.59 15.85 -4.57
CA TYR A 209 4.14 15.88 -4.67
C TYR A 209 3.51 16.14 -3.31
N VAL A 210 2.33 16.76 -3.30
CA VAL A 210 1.48 16.90 -2.13
C VAL A 210 0.13 16.28 -2.46
N ILE A 211 -0.39 15.46 -1.52
CA ILE A 211 -1.71 14.85 -1.60
C ILE A 211 -2.53 15.39 -0.44
N GLU A 212 -3.67 16.00 -0.77
CA GLU A 212 -4.63 16.49 0.20
C GLU A 212 -5.90 15.65 0.13
N GLU A 213 -6.35 15.15 1.27
CA GLU A 213 -7.58 14.39 1.38
C GLU A 213 -8.75 15.31 1.72
N HIS A 214 -9.82 15.19 0.94
CA HIS A 214 -11.04 15.97 1.11
C HIS A 214 -12.19 15.04 1.52
N PRO A 215 -12.78 15.24 2.70
CA PRO A 215 -13.92 14.46 3.13
C PRO A 215 -15.10 14.68 2.19
N THR A 216 -15.86 13.63 1.94
CA THR A 216 -17.05 13.70 1.08
C THR A 216 -18.30 14.19 1.81
N ALA A 217 -18.30 14.16 3.16
CA ALA A 217 -19.42 14.61 3.99
C ALA A 217 -19.17 15.99 4.57
N GLN A 218 -20.22 16.84 4.62
CA GLN A 218 -20.17 18.14 5.27
C GLN A 218 -19.92 17.98 6.78
N GLY A 219 -18.99 18.81 7.34
CA GLY A 219 -18.69 18.84 8.77
C GLY A 219 -17.55 17.93 9.23
N GLN A 220 -16.93 17.17 8.33
CA GLN A 220 -15.70 16.46 8.65
C GLN A 220 -14.50 17.40 8.57
N SER A 221 -13.52 17.23 9.47
CA SER A 221 -12.25 17.95 9.42
C SER A 221 -11.48 17.62 8.14
N ALA A 222 -10.59 18.51 7.71
CA ALA A 222 -9.64 18.22 6.65
C ALA A 222 -8.87 16.94 6.98
N GLY A 223 -8.70 16.10 5.97
CA GLY A 223 -7.93 14.86 6.08
C GLY A 223 -6.42 15.12 6.26
N PRO A 224 -5.62 14.06 6.36
CA PRO A 224 -4.18 14.19 6.41
C PRO A 224 -3.62 14.84 5.14
N VAL A 225 -2.48 15.50 5.29
CA VAL A 225 -1.69 16.00 4.16
C VAL A 225 -0.48 15.09 4.00
N THR A 226 -0.36 14.48 2.84
CA THR A 226 0.77 13.61 2.51
C THR A 226 1.72 14.32 1.55
N THR A 227 3.00 14.38 1.91
CA THR A 227 4.06 14.84 1.02
C THR A 227 4.88 13.65 0.56
N LEU A 228 5.06 13.53 -0.76
CA LEU A 228 5.85 12.49 -1.40
C LEU A 228 7.06 13.08 -2.09
N TRP A 229 8.18 12.39 -2.03
CA TRP A 229 9.37 12.63 -2.87
C TRP A 229 9.65 11.36 -3.67
N THR A 230 9.77 11.49 -4.97
CA THR A 230 10.01 10.35 -5.85
C THR A 230 11.30 10.54 -6.65
N ASP A 231 11.87 9.43 -7.09
CA ASP A 231 12.93 9.42 -8.08
C ASP A 231 12.40 9.64 -9.51
N GLN A 232 13.28 9.56 -10.50
CA GLN A 232 12.95 9.67 -11.92
C GLN A 232 12.00 8.58 -12.44
N HIS A 233 11.93 7.43 -11.75
CA HIS A 233 11.02 6.33 -12.07
C HIS A 233 9.67 6.46 -11.36
N LYS A 234 9.45 7.57 -10.62
CA LYS A 234 8.31 7.83 -9.74
C LYS A 234 8.21 6.90 -8.53
N ILE A 235 9.28 6.15 -8.21
CA ILE A 235 9.35 5.40 -6.96
C ILE A 235 9.42 6.38 -5.80
N VAL A 236 8.57 6.20 -4.81
CA VAL A 236 8.55 7.05 -3.62
C VAL A 236 9.80 6.73 -2.79
N VAL A 237 10.70 7.71 -2.63
CA VAL A 237 11.91 7.57 -1.81
C VAL A 237 11.71 8.08 -0.39
N LYS A 238 10.74 8.98 -0.21
CA LYS A 238 10.31 9.48 1.09
C LYS A 238 8.85 9.87 1.04
N GLN A 239 8.15 9.59 2.13
CA GLN A 239 6.77 10.01 2.36
C GLN A 239 6.65 10.60 3.76
N GLU A 240 5.94 11.70 3.91
CA GLU A 240 5.55 12.27 5.19
C GLU A 240 4.03 12.49 5.21
N VAL A 241 3.37 12.00 6.23
CA VAL A 241 1.92 12.18 6.47
C VAL A 241 1.75 13.02 7.72
N LEU A 242 1.15 14.19 7.57
CA LEU A 242 0.86 15.11 8.68
C LEU A 242 -0.60 14.93 9.10
N MET A 243 -0.83 14.51 10.34
CA MET A 243 -2.13 14.35 10.98
C MET A 243 -2.22 15.24 12.20
N GLY A 244 -2.72 16.46 12.05
CA GLY A 244 -2.73 17.45 13.12
C GLY A 244 -1.30 17.86 13.53
N LYS A 245 -0.84 17.40 14.72
CA LYS A 245 0.52 17.65 15.22
C LYS A 245 1.44 16.42 15.08
N GLU A 246 0.92 15.30 14.63
CA GLU A 246 1.66 14.07 14.50
C GLU A 246 2.19 13.89 13.07
N THR A 247 3.41 13.38 12.96
CA THR A 247 4.05 13.11 11.69
C THR A 247 4.37 11.62 11.60
N HIS A 248 3.83 10.96 10.59
CA HIS A 248 4.26 9.63 10.17
C HIS A 248 5.14 9.80 8.94
N ALA A 249 6.29 9.12 8.92
CA ALA A 249 7.17 9.18 7.76
C ALA A 249 7.68 7.79 7.39
N CYS A 250 7.82 7.58 6.09
CA CYS A 250 8.49 6.44 5.50
C CYS A 250 9.69 6.95 4.70
N GLU A 251 10.87 6.45 4.97
CA GLU A 251 12.09 6.79 4.24
C GLU A 251 12.75 5.53 3.73
N MET A 252 13.14 5.54 2.46
CA MET A 252 13.81 4.41 1.83
C MET A 252 15.20 4.22 2.39
N VAL A 253 15.49 3.02 2.89
CA VAL A 253 16.79 2.64 3.47
C VAL A 253 17.52 1.59 2.64
N SER A 254 16.83 0.97 1.67
CA SER A 254 17.40 0.06 0.68
C SER A 254 16.61 0.12 -0.60
N TYR A 255 17.25 0.09 -1.76
CA TYR A 255 16.62 0.16 -3.06
C TYR A 255 17.50 -0.44 -4.15
N ALA A 256 16.89 -1.24 -5.01
CA ALA A 256 17.52 -1.72 -6.23
C ALA A 256 16.50 -1.70 -7.38
N TRP A 257 16.91 -1.08 -8.48
CA TRP A 257 16.23 -1.14 -9.78
C TRP A 257 16.93 -2.17 -10.66
N LEU A 258 16.20 -3.20 -11.09
CA LEU A 258 16.79 -4.37 -11.74
C LEU A 258 16.52 -4.45 -13.23
N SER A 259 15.55 -3.69 -13.77
CA SER A 259 15.13 -3.79 -15.16
C SER A 259 14.59 -2.48 -15.70
N ASP A 260 15.07 -2.09 -16.89
CA ASP A 260 14.57 -0.93 -17.65
C ASP A 260 13.30 -1.27 -18.46
N GLN A 261 12.62 -2.38 -18.19
CA GLN A 261 11.43 -2.83 -18.92
C GLN A 261 10.16 -2.00 -18.67
N ILE A 262 10.26 -0.95 -17.84
CA ILE A 262 9.18 0.01 -17.64
C ILE A 262 9.56 1.31 -18.36
N ALA A 263 9.32 1.37 -19.63
CA ALA A 263 9.37 2.62 -20.40
C ALA A 263 7.98 3.27 -20.45
#